data_df1a8c9671c0e779297884922d587328
#
_entry.id   df1a8c9671c0e779297884922d587328
#
_cell.length_a   1.000
_cell.length_b   1.000
_cell.length_c   1.000
_cell.angle_alpha   90.00
_cell.angle_beta   90.00
_cell.angle_gamma   90.00
#
_symmetry.space_group_name_H-M   'P 1'
#
loop_
_entity.id
_entity.type
_entity.pdbx_description
1 polymer ?
#
loop_
_entity_poly.entity_id
_entity_poly.type
_entity_poly.pdbx_seq_one_letter_code
_entity_poly.pdbx_strand_id
1 'polypeptide(L)'
;MAGILLLPLWVCAQGVNFRPLSYTEAIELAAKENKMVFIDFYTTWCGPCKRMSKEVFPQQEVGEYFNRTFISLKLDAEKENGLELAKKYAVKAFPTFVVLSPDGTEVFRTSGYRPADEFVEKIRKGIDPRWSPAGLTKRYEKGERTPQLVDDYATLLLEQGKTNEGFGVINDYFNRLSARKKVKPENFFLYERYTLNFDDPKAQYVFDNREQFVRANGKEIVDKLLYSWLRI
;
A
#
# COMPACT_ATOMS: atom_id res chain seq x y z
N MET A 1 13.17 48.31 -26.32
CA MET A 1 12.35 47.37 -25.55
C MET A 1 12.73 45.97 -25.96
N ALA A 2 13.47 45.26 -25.10
CA ALA A 2 13.88 43.87 -25.39
C ALA A 2 12.83 42.94 -24.76
N GLY A 3 12.06 42.27 -25.62
CA GLY A 3 11.09 41.26 -25.17
C GLY A 3 11.80 40.00 -24.69
N ILE A 4 11.63 39.66 -23.42
CA ILE A 4 12.09 38.38 -22.85
C ILE A 4 11.13 37.31 -23.35
N LEU A 5 11.62 36.47 -24.27
CA LEU A 5 10.89 35.28 -24.74
C LEU A 5 10.97 34.23 -23.64
N LEU A 6 9.93 34.07 -22.84
CA LEU A 6 9.75 32.95 -21.93
C LEU A 6 9.45 31.70 -22.76
N LEU A 7 10.47 30.90 -23.03
CA LEU A 7 10.27 29.56 -23.58
C LEU A 7 9.59 28.67 -22.50
N PRO A 8 8.50 27.97 -22.85
CA PRO A 8 7.91 27.01 -21.92
C PRO A 8 8.92 25.90 -21.69
N LEU A 9 9.35 25.74 -20.43
CA LEU A 9 10.07 24.55 -20.00
C LEU A 9 9.10 23.37 -20.12
N TRP A 10 9.21 22.63 -21.20
CA TRP A 10 8.58 21.33 -21.32
C TRP A 10 9.22 20.43 -20.27
N VAL A 11 8.58 20.30 -19.12
CA VAL A 11 8.90 19.26 -18.13
C VAL A 11 8.56 17.95 -18.83
N CYS A 12 9.59 17.33 -19.42
CA CYS A 12 9.46 15.98 -19.95
C CYS A 12 8.98 15.09 -18.81
N ALA A 13 7.82 14.48 -18.97
CA ALA A 13 7.29 13.50 -18.03
C ALA A 13 8.30 12.36 -17.87
N GLN A 14 9.10 12.42 -16.82
CA GLN A 14 10.09 11.40 -16.52
C GLN A 14 9.50 10.45 -15.49
N GLY A 15 9.56 9.14 -15.79
CA GLY A 15 9.33 8.09 -14.81
C GLY A 15 10.30 8.19 -13.62
N VAL A 16 10.37 7.15 -12.81
CA VAL A 16 11.29 7.11 -11.65
C VAL A 16 12.73 7.28 -12.09
N ASN A 17 13.40 8.31 -11.54
CA ASN A 17 14.82 8.60 -11.80
C ASN A 17 15.70 7.74 -10.89
N PHE A 18 16.05 6.54 -11.34
CA PHE A 18 17.03 5.70 -10.66
C PHE A 18 18.44 6.25 -10.84
N ARG A 19 19.07 6.61 -9.71
CA ARG A 19 20.39 7.25 -9.70
C ARG A 19 21.49 6.19 -9.68
N PRO A 20 22.54 6.35 -10.49
CA PRO A 20 23.70 5.47 -10.48
C PRO A 20 24.67 5.84 -9.33
N LEU A 21 24.16 5.79 -8.12
CA LEU A 21 24.88 6.12 -6.88
C LEU A 21 25.17 4.84 -6.08
N SER A 22 26.26 4.85 -5.34
CA SER A 22 26.47 3.88 -4.28
C SER A 22 25.46 4.09 -3.14
N TYR A 23 25.33 3.11 -2.26
CA TYR A 23 24.48 3.20 -1.07
C TYR A 23 24.85 4.41 -0.19
N THR A 24 26.15 4.61 0.06
CA THR A 24 26.65 5.71 0.90
C THR A 24 26.31 7.06 0.28
N GLU A 25 26.61 7.25 -1.02
CA GLU A 25 26.27 8.48 -1.71
C GLU A 25 24.76 8.77 -1.73
N ALA A 26 23.94 7.71 -1.84
CA ALA A 26 22.48 7.88 -1.81
C ALA A 26 21.98 8.33 -0.42
N ILE A 27 22.53 7.80 0.65
CA ILE A 27 22.21 8.22 2.04
C ILE A 27 22.64 9.67 2.27
N GLU A 28 23.86 10.03 1.89
CA GLU A 28 24.37 11.39 2.02
C GLU A 28 23.52 12.41 1.22
N LEU A 29 23.16 12.05 0.00
CA LEU A 29 22.30 12.89 -0.84
C LEU A 29 20.89 13.02 -0.28
N ALA A 30 20.35 11.91 0.22
CA ALA A 30 19.02 11.90 0.87
C ALA A 30 18.98 12.81 2.11
N ALA A 31 20.01 12.76 2.94
CA ALA A 31 20.15 13.65 4.10
C ALA A 31 20.23 15.13 3.68
N LYS A 32 21.02 15.42 2.61
CA LYS A 32 21.17 16.78 2.08
C LYS A 32 19.89 17.34 1.49
N GLU A 33 19.12 16.51 0.75
CA GLU A 33 17.88 16.90 0.10
C GLU A 33 16.63 16.73 0.97
N ASN A 34 16.78 16.26 2.21
CA ASN A 34 15.68 15.89 3.11
C ASN A 34 14.68 14.93 2.44
N LYS A 35 15.21 13.91 1.79
CA LYS A 35 14.47 12.83 1.12
C LYS A 35 14.75 11.50 1.78
N MET A 36 13.88 10.52 1.55
CA MET A 36 14.13 9.12 1.89
C MET A 36 14.93 8.44 0.76
N VAL A 37 15.49 7.26 1.02
CA VAL A 37 16.09 6.42 -0.01
C VAL A 37 15.11 5.31 -0.36
N PHE A 38 14.85 5.12 -1.65
CA PHE A 38 14.08 4.00 -2.18
C PHE A 38 15.02 3.05 -2.91
N ILE A 39 14.97 1.76 -2.61
CA ILE A 39 15.80 0.73 -3.23
C ILE A 39 14.90 -0.32 -3.89
N ASP A 40 15.04 -0.51 -5.21
CA ASP A 40 14.48 -1.64 -5.97
C ASP A 40 15.52 -2.75 -6.06
N PHE A 41 15.35 -3.80 -5.28
CA PHE A 41 16.14 -5.03 -5.41
C PHE A 41 15.52 -5.94 -6.45
N TYR A 42 16.24 -6.16 -7.55
CA TYR A 42 15.78 -6.99 -8.66
C TYR A 42 16.82 -8.06 -9.04
N THR A 43 16.42 -8.99 -9.90
CA THR A 43 17.33 -9.89 -10.64
C THR A 43 16.99 -9.85 -12.14
N THR A 44 17.95 -10.22 -12.99
CA THR A 44 17.79 -10.16 -14.45
C THR A 44 16.77 -11.16 -15.00
N TRP A 45 16.55 -12.27 -14.33
CA TRP A 45 15.59 -13.32 -14.69
C TRP A 45 14.18 -13.10 -14.12
N CYS A 46 13.99 -12.15 -13.19
CA CYS A 46 12.73 -11.91 -12.50
C CYS A 46 11.66 -11.30 -13.42
N GLY A 47 10.64 -12.06 -13.76
CA GLY A 47 9.52 -11.61 -14.59
C GLY A 47 8.75 -10.41 -14.00
N PRO A 48 8.30 -10.46 -12.73
CA PRO A 48 7.64 -9.33 -12.07
C PRO A 48 8.50 -8.07 -12.01
N CYS A 49 9.83 -8.18 -11.87
CA CYS A 49 10.75 -7.02 -11.89
C CYS A 49 10.76 -6.33 -13.26
N LYS A 50 10.76 -7.14 -14.34
CA LYS A 50 10.67 -6.63 -15.72
C LYS A 50 9.36 -5.88 -15.93
N ARG A 51 8.26 -6.40 -15.39
CA ARG A 51 6.96 -5.73 -15.45
C ARG A 51 6.98 -4.39 -14.71
N MET A 52 7.51 -4.33 -13.48
CA MET A 52 7.69 -3.05 -12.76
C MET A 52 8.46 -2.04 -13.58
N SER A 53 9.59 -2.46 -14.18
CA SER A 53 10.45 -1.60 -14.99
C SER A 53 9.79 -1.09 -16.28
N LYS A 54 8.90 -1.90 -16.88
CA LYS A 54 8.25 -1.58 -18.16
C LYS A 54 6.91 -0.87 -17.98
N GLU A 55 6.13 -1.26 -16.98
CA GLU A 55 4.73 -0.88 -16.85
C GLU A 55 4.47 0.16 -15.74
N VAL A 56 5.32 0.21 -14.70
CA VAL A 56 5.08 1.05 -13.52
C VAL A 56 6.05 2.21 -13.43
N PHE A 57 7.34 1.95 -13.35
CA PHE A 57 8.34 3.00 -13.15
C PHE A 57 8.41 4.08 -14.25
N PRO A 58 8.08 3.80 -15.52
CA PRO A 58 8.08 4.85 -16.56
C PRO A 58 6.89 5.80 -16.50
N GLN A 59 5.84 5.49 -15.70
CA GLN A 59 4.66 6.33 -15.64
C GLN A 59 4.97 7.68 -14.97
N GLN A 60 4.43 8.74 -15.55
CA GLN A 60 4.66 10.11 -15.10
C GLN A 60 4.28 10.30 -13.64
N GLU A 61 3.10 9.86 -13.24
CA GLU A 61 2.57 10.02 -11.88
C GLU A 61 3.46 9.31 -10.83
N VAL A 62 3.99 8.13 -11.19
CA VAL A 62 4.95 7.40 -10.35
C VAL A 62 6.24 8.19 -10.24
N GLY A 63 6.78 8.66 -11.37
CA GLY A 63 8.00 9.46 -11.41
C GLY A 63 7.89 10.75 -10.61
N GLU A 64 6.81 11.51 -10.78
CA GLU A 64 6.57 12.76 -10.03
C GLU A 64 6.56 12.54 -8.50
N TYR A 65 5.88 11.48 -8.04
CA TYR A 65 5.87 11.16 -6.63
C TYR A 65 7.24 10.70 -6.12
N PHE A 66 7.87 9.75 -6.83
CA PHE A 66 9.15 9.16 -6.41
C PHE A 66 10.29 10.15 -6.44
N ASN A 67 10.44 10.94 -7.50
CA ASN A 67 11.54 11.88 -7.66
C ASN A 67 11.49 13.04 -6.66
N ARG A 68 10.28 13.41 -6.22
CA ARG A 68 10.08 14.38 -5.16
C ARG A 68 10.40 13.82 -3.77
N THR A 69 10.07 12.55 -3.53
CA THR A 69 10.09 11.94 -2.18
C THR A 69 11.38 11.20 -1.89
N PHE A 70 12.02 10.61 -2.94
CA PHE A 70 13.11 9.67 -2.77
C PHE A 70 14.34 10.01 -3.60
N ILE A 71 15.50 9.56 -3.09
CA ILE A 71 16.66 9.21 -3.88
C ILE A 71 16.51 7.72 -4.22
N SER A 72 16.27 7.39 -5.50
CA SER A 72 15.92 6.04 -5.92
C SER A 72 17.13 5.28 -6.44
N LEU A 73 17.38 4.08 -5.91
CA LEU A 73 18.39 3.13 -6.37
C LEU A 73 17.73 1.90 -6.97
N LYS A 74 18.39 1.32 -7.98
CA LYS A 74 17.99 0.04 -8.58
C LYS A 74 19.19 -0.90 -8.57
N LEU A 75 19.10 -1.97 -7.77
CA LEU A 75 20.23 -2.83 -7.45
C LEU A 75 19.96 -4.27 -7.89
N ASP A 76 20.87 -4.81 -8.72
CA ASP A 76 20.87 -6.24 -9.05
C ASP A 76 21.34 -7.03 -7.81
N ALA A 77 20.41 -7.77 -7.19
CA ALA A 77 20.66 -8.47 -5.94
C ALA A 77 21.65 -9.67 -6.06
N GLU A 78 22.06 -9.99 -7.29
CA GLU A 78 23.04 -11.05 -7.58
C GLU A 78 24.43 -10.50 -7.93
N LYS A 79 24.59 -9.17 -7.96
CA LYS A 79 25.84 -8.53 -8.38
C LYS A 79 26.35 -7.51 -7.38
N GLU A 80 27.67 -7.48 -7.22
CA GLU A 80 28.43 -6.43 -6.51
C GLU A 80 27.74 -5.92 -5.22
N ASN A 81 27.64 -4.62 -5.08
CA ASN A 81 27.04 -3.95 -3.93
C ASN A 81 25.56 -4.33 -3.72
N GLY A 82 24.84 -4.71 -4.79
CA GLY A 82 23.45 -5.16 -4.70
C GLY A 82 23.34 -6.48 -3.91
N LEU A 83 24.27 -7.41 -4.10
CA LEU A 83 24.31 -8.68 -3.35
C LEU A 83 24.55 -8.46 -1.87
N GLU A 84 25.49 -7.59 -1.50
CA GLU A 84 25.80 -7.29 -0.11
C GLU A 84 24.61 -6.60 0.59
N LEU A 85 24.00 -5.64 -0.08
CA LEU A 85 22.82 -4.93 0.44
C LEU A 85 21.60 -5.84 0.51
N ALA A 86 21.38 -6.73 -0.46
CA ALA A 86 20.31 -7.72 -0.40
C ALA A 86 20.46 -8.65 0.80
N LYS A 87 21.68 -9.06 1.15
CA LYS A 87 21.98 -9.82 2.38
C LYS A 87 21.73 -8.98 3.64
N LYS A 88 22.23 -7.74 3.68
CA LYS A 88 22.04 -6.80 4.79
C LYS A 88 20.58 -6.61 5.13
N TYR A 89 19.73 -6.42 4.11
CA TYR A 89 18.29 -6.23 4.25
C TYR A 89 17.48 -7.53 4.21
N ALA A 90 18.14 -8.71 4.26
CA ALA A 90 17.51 -10.03 4.26
C ALA A 90 16.44 -10.18 3.14
N VAL A 91 16.77 -9.75 1.92
CA VAL A 91 15.91 -9.86 0.74
C VAL A 91 15.77 -11.32 0.33
N LYS A 92 14.52 -11.85 0.27
CA LYS A 92 14.24 -13.26 -0.03
C LYS A 92 13.40 -13.48 -1.28
N ALA A 93 12.84 -12.41 -1.85
CA ALA A 93 11.96 -12.46 -3.02
C ALA A 93 12.21 -11.25 -3.92
N PHE A 94 11.83 -11.34 -5.19
CA PHE A 94 12.02 -10.25 -6.16
C PHE A 94 10.73 -9.93 -6.94
N PRO A 95 10.48 -8.63 -7.24
CA PRO A 95 11.19 -7.48 -6.69
C PRO A 95 10.94 -7.31 -5.19
N THR A 96 11.91 -6.80 -4.44
CA THR A 96 11.70 -6.26 -3.09
C THR A 96 12.08 -4.79 -3.07
N PHE A 97 11.19 -4.00 -2.53
CA PHE A 97 11.34 -2.56 -2.39
C PHE A 97 11.58 -2.23 -0.92
N VAL A 98 12.67 -1.52 -0.64
CA VAL A 98 13.03 -1.07 0.71
C VAL A 98 13.07 0.46 0.71
N VAL A 99 12.44 1.05 1.72
CA VAL A 99 12.50 2.50 1.95
C VAL A 99 13.27 2.76 3.24
N LEU A 100 14.24 3.65 3.16
CA LEU A 100 15.07 4.05 4.28
C LEU A 100 14.85 5.52 4.60
N SER A 101 14.89 5.87 5.88
CA SER A 101 15.05 7.26 6.33
C SER A 101 16.43 7.80 5.94
N PRO A 102 16.66 9.13 6.03
CA PRO A 102 17.95 9.74 5.64
C PRO A 102 19.15 9.23 6.44
N ASP A 103 18.93 8.63 7.61
CA ASP A 103 19.98 8.01 8.44
C ASP A 103 20.27 6.54 8.09
N GLY A 104 19.58 6.00 7.06
CA GLY A 104 19.74 4.61 6.62
C GLY A 104 18.93 3.58 7.38
N THR A 105 18.05 4.00 8.29
CA THR A 105 17.13 3.09 9.01
C THR A 105 15.99 2.66 8.07
N GLU A 106 15.67 1.36 8.03
CA GLU A 106 14.54 0.86 7.27
C GLU A 106 13.21 1.33 7.89
N VAL A 107 12.41 2.04 7.12
CA VAL A 107 11.08 2.53 7.54
C VAL A 107 9.93 1.75 6.93
N PHE A 108 10.15 1.15 5.75
CA PHE A 108 9.13 0.36 5.08
C PHE A 108 9.74 -0.63 4.08
N ARG A 109 9.08 -1.77 3.91
CA ARG A 109 9.36 -2.69 2.80
C ARG A 109 8.09 -3.28 2.23
N THR A 110 8.15 -3.63 0.96
CA THR A 110 7.13 -4.43 0.27
C THR A 110 7.77 -5.23 -0.85
N SER A 111 7.09 -6.25 -1.36
CA SER A 111 7.59 -7.08 -2.46
C SER A 111 6.50 -7.40 -3.47
N GLY A 112 6.93 -7.87 -4.65
CA GLY A 112 6.06 -8.29 -5.74
C GLY A 112 5.62 -7.14 -6.65
N TYR A 113 5.08 -7.52 -7.81
CA TYR A 113 4.48 -6.61 -8.78
C TYR A 113 3.15 -6.05 -8.27
N ARG A 114 2.90 -4.76 -8.53
CA ARG A 114 1.61 -4.08 -8.40
C ARG A 114 1.39 -3.10 -9.54
N PRO A 115 0.14 -2.85 -9.98
CA PRO A 115 -0.19 -1.70 -10.81
C PRO A 115 0.29 -0.38 -10.19
N ALA A 116 0.45 0.65 -11.01
CA ALA A 116 1.10 1.89 -10.60
C ALA A 116 0.41 2.61 -9.43
N ASP A 117 -0.91 2.74 -9.51
CA ASP A 117 -1.74 3.37 -8.48
C ASP A 117 -1.66 2.62 -7.13
N GLU A 118 -1.82 1.30 -7.16
CA GLU A 118 -1.68 0.45 -5.97
C GLU A 118 -0.26 0.50 -5.40
N PHE A 119 0.76 0.56 -6.27
CA PHE A 119 2.16 0.63 -5.84
C PHE A 119 2.47 1.95 -5.14
N VAL A 120 2.10 3.08 -5.74
CA VAL A 120 2.29 4.41 -5.15
C VAL A 120 1.55 4.53 -3.82
N GLU A 121 0.29 4.07 -3.76
CA GLU A 121 -0.50 4.10 -2.53
C GLU A 121 0.11 3.22 -1.44
N LYS A 122 0.60 2.02 -1.78
CA LYS A 122 1.27 1.11 -0.84
C LYS A 122 2.53 1.73 -0.25
N ILE A 123 3.36 2.38 -1.09
CA ILE A 123 4.57 3.08 -0.63
C ILE A 123 4.19 4.28 0.24
N ARG A 124 3.26 5.13 -0.23
CA ARG A 124 2.79 6.32 0.49
C ARG A 124 2.27 5.98 1.88
N LYS A 125 1.42 4.97 1.96
CA LYS A 125 0.85 4.49 3.21
C LYS A 125 1.94 3.89 4.12
N GLY A 126 2.86 3.11 3.55
CA GLY A 126 3.92 2.44 4.30
C GLY A 126 4.92 3.38 4.97
N ILE A 127 5.18 4.56 4.38
CA ILE A 127 6.11 5.55 4.94
C ILE A 127 5.43 6.61 5.81
N ASP A 128 4.11 6.66 5.83
CA ASP A 128 3.36 7.62 6.64
C ASP A 128 3.20 7.08 8.08
N PRO A 129 3.78 7.76 9.10
CA PRO A 129 3.71 7.30 10.49
C PRO A 129 2.28 7.10 11.00
N ARG A 130 1.28 7.74 10.37
CA ARG A 130 -0.13 7.57 10.75
C ARG A 130 -0.64 6.15 10.49
N TRP A 131 -0.02 5.41 9.57
CA TRP A 131 -0.35 4.02 9.22
C TRP A 131 0.60 3.00 9.86
N SER A 132 1.58 3.44 10.65
CA SER A 132 2.37 2.53 11.49
C SER A 132 1.49 1.88 12.57
N PRO A 133 1.88 0.73 13.15
CA PRO A 133 1.15 0.11 14.26
C PRO A 133 0.80 1.09 15.38
N ALA A 134 1.74 1.91 15.79
CA ALA A 134 1.53 2.94 16.81
C ALA A 134 0.57 4.06 16.34
N GLY A 135 0.68 4.46 15.08
CA GLY A 135 -0.19 5.46 14.47
C GLY A 135 -1.64 4.99 14.34
N LEU A 136 -1.86 3.76 13.90
CA LEU A 136 -3.18 3.14 13.82
C LEU A 136 -3.83 3.07 15.21
N THR A 137 -3.11 2.55 16.20
CA THR A 137 -3.57 2.46 17.60
C THR A 137 -3.97 3.83 18.12
N LYS A 138 -3.08 4.82 18.01
CA LYS A 138 -3.33 6.18 18.49
C LYS A 138 -4.56 6.84 17.84
N ARG A 139 -4.76 6.64 16.53
CA ARG A 139 -5.93 7.20 15.82
C ARG A 139 -7.22 6.52 16.26
N TYR A 140 -7.20 5.19 16.41
CA TYR A 140 -8.35 4.44 16.88
C TYR A 140 -8.74 4.82 18.31
N GLU A 141 -7.78 4.93 19.23
CA GLU A 141 -8.00 5.37 20.63
C GLU A 141 -8.54 6.80 20.72
N LYS A 142 -8.16 7.68 19.79
CA LYS A 142 -8.72 9.03 19.66
C LYS A 142 -10.13 9.08 19.09
N GLY A 143 -10.73 7.93 18.79
CA GLY A 143 -12.12 7.84 18.33
C GLY A 143 -12.30 7.93 16.81
N GLU A 144 -11.23 7.97 16.01
CA GLU A 144 -11.36 7.94 14.56
C GLU A 144 -11.88 6.58 14.08
N ARG A 145 -12.90 6.61 13.18
CA ARG A 145 -13.62 5.41 12.72
C ARG A 145 -13.91 5.49 11.22
N THR A 146 -12.90 5.87 10.42
CA THR A 146 -13.02 5.72 8.96
C THR A 146 -12.98 4.23 8.59
N PRO A 147 -13.67 3.78 7.51
CA PRO A 147 -13.64 2.40 7.05
C PRO A 147 -12.21 1.84 6.94
N GLN A 148 -11.34 2.60 6.31
CA GLN A 148 -9.94 2.23 6.10
C GLN A 148 -9.16 2.06 7.42
N LEU A 149 -9.34 2.98 8.39
CA LEU A 149 -8.66 2.86 9.68
C LEU A 149 -9.14 1.62 10.45
N VAL A 150 -10.44 1.35 10.42
CA VAL A 150 -11.04 0.19 11.10
C VAL A 150 -10.50 -1.11 10.51
N ASP A 151 -10.44 -1.20 9.18
CA ASP A 151 -9.89 -2.36 8.47
C ASP A 151 -8.41 -2.58 8.80
N ASP A 152 -7.59 -1.54 8.68
CA ASP A 152 -6.14 -1.63 8.95
C ASP A 152 -5.84 -1.94 10.42
N TYR A 153 -6.59 -1.35 11.36
CA TYR A 153 -6.39 -1.59 12.80
C TYR A 153 -6.85 -2.98 13.21
N ALA A 154 -7.98 -3.45 12.70
CA ALA A 154 -8.43 -4.83 12.94
C ALA A 154 -7.42 -5.84 12.35
N THR A 155 -6.93 -5.61 11.13
CA THR A 155 -5.89 -6.43 10.50
C THR A 155 -4.63 -6.48 11.36
N LEU A 156 -4.15 -5.33 11.86
CA LEU A 156 -2.99 -5.25 12.75
C LEU A 156 -3.16 -6.12 14.00
N LEU A 157 -4.34 -6.05 14.64
CA LEU A 157 -4.64 -6.86 15.83
C LEU A 157 -4.64 -8.37 15.51
N LEU A 158 -5.23 -8.76 14.38
CA LEU A 158 -5.24 -10.14 13.92
C LEU A 158 -3.84 -10.67 13.64
N GLU A 159 -3.00 -9.89 12.97
CA GLU A 159 -1.58 -10.22 12.69
C GLU A 159 -0.76 -10.37 13.98
N GLN A 160 -1.13 -9.67 15.05
CA GLN A 160 -0.55 -9.80 16.40
C GLN A 160 -1.12 -10.99 17.19
N GLY A 161 -2.01 -11.79 16.61
CA GLY A 161 -2.69 -12.91 17.31
C GLY A 161 -3.80 -12.48 18.27
N LYS A 162 -4.16 -11.20 18.30
CA LYS A 162 -5.23 -10.63 19.13
C LYS A 162 -6.61 -10.77 18.47
N THR A 163 -6.98 -12.01 18.19
CA THR A 163 -8.16 -12.35 17.37
C THR A 163 -9.44 -11.74 17.91
N ASN A 164 -9.71 -11.89 19.23
CA ASN A 164 -10.93 -11.37 19.84
C ASN A 164 -11.01 -9.84 19.79
N GLU A 165 -9.88 -9.15 19.98
CA GLU A 165 -9.83 -7.69 19.89
C GLU A 165 -10.07 -7.21 18.44
N GLY A 166 -9.44 -7.87 17.45
CA GLY A 166 -9.61 -7.54 16.05
C GLY A 166 -11.05 -7.69 15.57
N PHE A 167 -11.69 -8.82 15.85
CA PHE A 167 -13.12 -9.00 15.53
C PHE A 167 -14.02 -8.08 16.38
N GLY A 168 -13.64 -7.76 17.61
CA GLY A 168 -14.33 -6.78 18.45
C GLY A 168 -14.39 -5.40 17.80
N VAL A 169 -13.28 -4.92 17.23
CA VAL A 169 -13.20 -3.67 16.47
C VAL A 169 -14.19 -3.66 15.30
N ILE A 170 -14.22 -4.76 14.53
CA ILE A 170 -15.10 -4.91 13.37
C ILE A 170 -16.58 -4.92 13.78
N ASN A 171 -16.93 -5.68 14.80
CA ASN A 171 -18.31 -5.81 15.27
C ASN A 171 -18.83 -4.51 15.89
N ASP A 172 -18.01 -3.80 16.68
CA ASP A 172 -18.36 -2.48 17.21
C ASP A 172 -18.62 -1.47 16.08
N TYR A 173 -17.75 -1.44 15.07
CA TYR A 173 -17.93 -0.59 13.92
C TYR A 173 -19.19 -0.93 13.13
N PHE A 174 -19.42 -2.20 12.81
CA PHE A 174 -20.65 -2.65 12.13
C PHE A 174 -21.93 -2.24 12.90
N ASN A 175 -21.94 -2.40 14.22
CA ASN A 175 -23.11 -2.08 15.05
C ASN A 175 -23.42 -0.57 15.08
N ARG A 176 -22.40 0.28 14.97
CA ARG A 176 -22.56 1.75 14.94
C ARG A 176 -22.97 2.29 13.58
N LEU A 177 -22.83 1.52 12.51
CA LEU A 177 -23.23 1.96 11.18
C LEU A 177 -24.75 2.02 11.04
N SER A 178 -25.24 3.12 10.45
CA SER A 178 -26.64 3.17 10.00
C SER A 178 -26.87 2.20 8.85
N ALA A 179 -28.13 1.76 8.65
CA ALA A 179 -28.52 0.86 7.56
C ALA A 179 -28.00 1.36 6.18
N ARG A 180 -28.11 2.67 5.91
CA ARG A 180 -27.63 3.28 4.68
C ARG A 180 -26.10 3.14 4.50
N LYS A 181 -25.32 3.23 5.57
CA LYS A 181 -23.87 3.10 5.52
C LYS A 181 -23.42 1.64 5.39
N LYS A 182 -24.14 0.72 6.01
CA LYS A 182 -23.82 -0.72 5.97
C LYS A 182 -23.74 -1.26 4.55
N VAL A 183 -24.57 -0.79 3.62
CA VAL A 183 -24.62 -1.29 2.23
C VAL A 183 -23.62 -0.60 1.29
N LYS A 184 -22.89 0.42 1.74
CA LYS A 184 -21.97 1.21 0.92
C LYS A 184 -20.70 0.43 0.54
N PRO A 185 -20.14 0.66 -0.67
CA PRO A 185 -18.92 0.00 -1.12
C PRO A 185 -17.72 0.14 -0.18
N GLU A 186 -17.54 1.31 0.44
CA GLU A 186 -16.46 1.56 1.40
C GLU A 186 -16.53 0.68 2.67
N ASN A 187 -17.69 0.06 2.95
CA ASN A 187 -17.89 -0.85 4.07
C ASN A 187 -18.02 -2.33 3.65
N PHE A 188 -17.81 -2.62 2.37
CA PHE A 188 -17.97 -3.99 1.86
C PHE A 188 -16.94 -4.97 2.45
N PHE A 189 -15.76 -4.47 2.86
CA PHE A 189 -14.72 -5.23 3.54
C PHE A 189 -15.20 -5.97 4.79
N LEU A 190 -16.22 -5.44 5.50
CA LEU A 190 -16.82 -6.08 6.68
C LEU A 190 -17.36 -7.48 6.36
N TYR A 191 -17.91 -7.62 5.17
CA TYR A 191 -18.57 -8.85 4.70
C TYR A 191 -17.59 -9.77 3.99
N GLU A 192 -16.67 -9.21 3.21
CA GLU A 192 -15.72 -9.97 2.41
C GLU A 192 -14.59 -10.56 3.27
N ARG A 193 -14.09 -9.80 4.26
CA ARG A 193 -12.89 -10.15 5.02
C ARG A 193 -13.16 -10.64 6.43
N TYR A 194 -14.26 -10.21 7.04
CA TYR A 194 -14.53 -10.42 8.47
C TYR A 194 -15.84 -11.15 8.76
N THR A 195 -16.42 -11.78 7.77
CA THR A 195 -17.61 -12.63 7.92
C THR A 195 -17.20 -14.05 7.53
N LEU A 196 -17.21 -14.96 8.52
CA LEU A 196 -16.60 -16.27 8.36
C LEU A 196 -17.59 -17.32 7.85
N ASN A 197 -18.87 -17.18 8.19
CA ASN A 197 -19.91 -18.16 7.85
C ASN A 197 -21.29 -17.49 7.83
N PHE A 198 -22.30 -18.30 7.50
CA PHE A 198 -23.70 -17.85 7.40
C PHE A 198 -24.35 -17.48 8.74
N ASP A 199 -23.83 -17.99 9.87
CA ASP A 199 -24.38 -17.69 11.21
C ASP A 199 -23.93 -16.32 11.74
N ASP A 200 -22.97 -15.68 11.09
CA ASP A 200 -22.53 -14.33 11.46
C ASP A 200 -23.65 -13.31 11.21
N PRO A 201 -23.98 -12.44 12.17
CA PRO A 201 -24.98 -11.38 12.00
C PRO A 201 -24.75 -10.49 10.76
N LYS A 202 -23.51 -10.35 10.33
CA LYS A 202 -23.17 -9.59 9.11
C LYS A 202 -23.63 -10.34 7.85
N ALA A 203 -23.51 -11.68 7.82
CA ALA A 203 -24.02 -12.49 6.72
C ALA A 203 -25.54 -12.41 6.61
N GLN A 204 -26.23 -12.58 7.74
CA GLN A 204 -27.70 -12.42 7.80
C GLN A 204 -28.12 -11.03 7.31
N TYR A 205 -27.39 -9.98 7.71
CA TYR A 205 -27.68 -8.62 7.25
C TYR A 205 -27.57 -8.47 5.73
N VAL A 206 -26.56 -9.08 5.10
CA VAL A 206 -26.42 -9.07 3.62
C VAL A 206 -27.59 -9.80 2.98
N PHE A 207 -27.96 -10.96 3.51
CA PHE A 207 -29.07 -11.78 3.00
C PHE A 207 -30.40 -11.01 3.04
N ASP A 208 -30.74 -10.45 4.18
CA ASP A 208 -31.99 -9.70 4.40
C ASP A 208 -32.08 -8.41 3.57
N ASN A 209 -30.93 -7.82 3.23
CA ASN A 209 -30.82 -6.56 2.49
C ASN A 209 -30.25 -6.73 1.08
N ARG A 210 -30.28 -7.97 0.51
CA ARG A 210 -29.58 -8.32 -0.74
C ARG A 210 -29.81 -7.34 -1.88
N GLU A 211 -31.04 -6.89 -2.10
CA GLU A 211 -31.34 -5.93 -3.17
C GLU A 211 -30.62 -4.60 -3.00
N GLN A 212 -30.48 -4.11 -1.76
CA GLN A 212 -29.77 -2.86 -1.47
C GLN A 212 -28.26 -3.02 -1.72
N PHE A 213 -27.70 -4.18 -1.32
CA PHE A 213 -26.30 -4.52 -1.63
C PHE A 213 -26.04 -4.62 -3.13
N VAL A 214 -26.93 -5.26 -3.87
CA VAL A 214 -26.83 -5.38 -5.34
C VAL A 214 -26.86 -4.00 -6.01
N ARG A 215 -27.74 -3.11 -5.55
CA ARG A 215 -27.80 -1.73 -6.08
C ARG A 215 -26.55 -0.92 -5.79
N ALA A 216 -25.91 -1.14 -4.66
CA ALA A 216 -24.75 -0.38 -4.23
C ALA A 216 -23.42 -0.94 -4.74
N ASN A 217 -23.29 -2.26 -4.88
CA ASN A 217 -22.04 -2.97 -5.12
C ASN A 217 -22.02 -3.79 -6.42
N GLY A 218 -23.17 -3.99 -7.06
CA GLY A 218 -23.31 -4.83 -8.25
C GLY A 218 -23.67 -6.29 -7.92
N LYS A 219 -24.47 -6.89 -8.81
CA LYS A 219 -25.01 -8.25 -8.62
C LYS A 219 -23.92 -9.32 -8.52
N GLU A 220 -22.95 -9.26 -9.43
CA GLU A 220 -21.87 -10.27 -9.51
C GLU A 220 -21.05 -10.33 -8.21
N ILE A 221 -20.70 -9.16 -7.66
CA ILE A 221 -19.93 -9.03 -6.42
C ILE A 221 -20.71 -9.62 -5.24
N VAL A 222 -21.99 -9.30 -5.13
CA VAL A 222 -22.84 -9.78 -4.03
C VAL A 222 -23.10 -11.28 -4.15
N ASP A 223 -23.37 -11.79 -5.34
CA ASP A 223 -23.57 -13.23 -5.56
C ASP A 223 -22.29 -14.01 -5.25
N LYS A 224 -21.11 -13.53 -5.67
CA LYS A 224 -19.83 -14.14 -5.33
C LYS A 224 -19.59 -14.19 -3.81
N LEU A 225 -19.93 -13.11 -3.09
CA LEU A 225 -19.85 -13.05 -1.65
C LEU A 225 -20.75 -14.12 -0.99
N LEU A 226 -22.02 -14.19 -1.36
CA LEU A 226 -22.97 -15.15 -0.83
C LEU A 226 -22.54 -16.61 -1.10
N TYR A 227 -22.04 -16.89 -2.30
CA TYR A 227 -21.50 -18.22 -2.65
C TYR A 227 -20.25 -18.58 -1.84
N SER A 228 -19.43 -17.61 -1.43
CA SER A 228 -18.23 -17.87 -0.63
C SER A 228 -18.57 -18.47 0.75
N TRP A 229 -19.71 -18.11 1.32
CA TRP A 229 -20.18 -18.62 2.63
C TRP A 229 -20.92 -19.97 2.54
N LEU A 230 -21.31 -20.41 1.34
CA LEU A 230 -21.97 -21.70 1.12
C LEU A 230 -20.97 -22.85 0.88
N ARG A 231 -19.68 -22.54 0.70
CA ARG A 231 -18.63 -23.51 0.48
C ARG A 231 -17.90 -23.81 1.81
N ILE A 232 -18.55 -24.53 2.68
CA ILE A 232 -17.92 -25.16 3.86
C ILE A 232 -18.12 -26.68 3.74
#